data_03bd95ced20647bae3bd8ef8a233f7bf
#
_entry.id   03bd95ced20647bae3bd8ef8a233f7bf
#
_cell.length_a   1.000
_cell.length_b   1.000
_cell.length_c   1.000
_cell.angle_alpha   90.00
_cell.angle_beta   90.00
_cell.angle_gamma   90.00
#
_symmetry.space_group_name_H-M   'P 1'
#
loop_
_entity.id
_entity.type
_entity.pdbx_description
1 polymer ?
#
loop_
_entity_poly.entity_id
_entity_poly.type
_entity_poly.pdbx_seq_one_letter_code
_entity_poly.pdbx_strand_id
1 'polypeptide(L)'
;MSETRSGVLPDHDIYLLDDELTEEQREVRDRVRAFVDAELMPVINDYWERAEFPFELVPKLAELNVAGTVIEGYGCPGMSRMAGALVSMELARGDGSFNTFFGVHSGLAMGSINAFGSDEQKERWLPRMARMEMIGAFALTEPDHGSDSVALETTARREGDTWVLDGAKRWIGNASYAHVIVIYARDVADGQVK
;
A
#
# COMPACT_ATOMS: atom_id res chain seq x y z
N MET A 1 11.75 -35.95 -15.15
CA MET A 1 12.90 -35.23 -15.73
C MET A 1 12.71 -33.78 -15.42
N SER A 2 13.47 -33.27 -14.45
CA SER A 2 13.38 -31.90 -13.95
C SER A 2 13.95 -30.95 -15.00
N GLU A 3 13.11 -30.10 -15.59
CA GLU A 3 13.59 -28.99 -16.41
C GLU A 3 14.35 -28.03 -15.51
N THR A 4 15.60 -27.81 -15.84
CA THR A 4 16.49 -26.85 -15.19
C THR A 4 15.91 -25.47 -15.28
N ARG A 5 15.48 -24.89 -14.16
CA ARG A 5 15.09 -23.49 -14.01
C ARG A 5 16.30 -22.62 -14.42
N SER A 6 16.22 -21.95 -15.57
CA SER A 6 17.27 -21.04 -16.04
C SER A 6 17.05 -19.64 -15.45
N GLY A 7 18.05 -19.11 -14.78
CA GLY A 7 18.30 -17.68 -14.65
C GLY A 7 17.95 -16.98 -13.33
N VAL A 8 17.51 -17.69 -12.30
CA VAL A 8 17.39 -17.11 -10.93
C VAL A 8 18.46 -17.76 -10.08
N LEU A 9 19.07 -17.01 -9.17
CA LEU A 9 20.03 -17.55 -8.20
C LEU A 9 19.48 -18.87 -7.66
N PRO A 10 20.13 -19.99 -7.92
CA PRO A 10 19.65 -21.26 -7.39
C PRO A 10 19.69 -21.18 -5.88
N ASP A 11 18.69 -21.71 -5.23
CA ASP A 11 18.70 -22.17 -3.87
C ASP A 11 18.49 -21.16 -2.72
N HIS A 12 17.75 -20.07 -2.92
CA HIS A 12 17.22 -19.33 -1.77
C HIS A 12 15.88 -19.91 -1.29
N ASP A 13 15.18 -20.68 -2.11
CA ASP A 13 13.94 -21.36 -1.74
C ASP A 13 14.21 -22.77 -1.23
N ILE A 14 14.91 -22.87 -0.07
CA ILE A 14 15.31 -24.13 0.56
C ILE A 14 14.09 -25.02 0.87
N TYR A 15 12.95 -24.41 1.14
CA TYR A 15 11.70 -25.10 1.50
C TYR A 15 10.81 -25.41 0.29
N LEU A 16 11.23 -25.05 -0.92
CA LEU A 16 10.48 -25.22 -2.17
C LEU A 16 9.08 -24.57 -2.10
N LEU A 17 8.98 -23.41 -1.46
CA LEU A 17 7.72 -22.68 -1.32
C LEU A 17 7.12 -22.27 -2.66
N ASP A 18 7.97 -22.05 -3.66
CA ASP A 18 7.53 -21.75 -5.03
C ASP A 18 6.69 -22.88 -5.64
N ASP A 19 6.87 -24.12 -5.22
CA ASP A 19 6.11 -25.26 -5.72
C ASP A 19 4.67 -25.26 -5.19
N GLU A 20 4.42 -24.63 -4.04
CA GLU A 20 3.11 -24.49 -3.42
C GLU A 20 2.27 -23.33 -4.01
N LEU A 21 2.88 -22.45 -4.81
CA LEU A 21 2.18 -21.32 -5.42
C LEU A 21 1.26 -21.78 -6.55
N THR A 22 0.07 -21.18 -6.64
CA THR A 22 -0.81 -21.34 -7.78
C THR A 22 -0.25 -20.65 -9.03
N GLU A 23 -0.76 -20.97 -10.21
CA GLU A 23 -0.38 -20.32 -11.46
C GLU A 23 -0.61 -18.81 -11.39
N GLU A 24 -1.78 -18.35 -10.93
CA GLU A 24 -2.09 -16.94 -10.73
C GLU A 24 -1.08 -16.23 -9.81
N GLN A 25 -0.69 -16.88 -8.71
CA GLN A 25 0.29 -16.33 -7.77
C GLN A 25 1.68 -16.21 -8.40
N ARG A 26 2.10 -17.20 -9.20
CA ARG A 26 3.36 -17.11 -9.95
C ARG A 26 3.32 -16.00 -11.00
N GLU A 27 2.23 -15.90 -11.75
CA GLU A 27 2.07 -14.86 -12.78
C GLU A 27 2.16 -13.45 -12.21
N VAL A 28 1.46 -13.15 -11.09
CA VAL A 28 1.53 -11.82 -10.47
C VAL A 28 2.91 -11.53 -9.92
N ARG A 29 3.55 -12.50 -9.26
CA ARG A 29 4.94 -12.38 -8.78
C ARG A 29 5.89 -12.06 -9.93
N ASP A 30 5.85 -12.84 -11.00
CA ASP A 30 6.78 -12.73 -12.12
C ASP A 30 6.56 -11.41 -12.89
N ARG A 31 5.31 -10.93 -13.00
CA ARG A 31 4.98 -9.64 -13.59
C ARG A 31 5.55 -8.48 -12.76
N VAL A 32 5.40 -8.52 -11.43
CA VAL A 32 5.97 -7.49 -10.54
C VAL A 32 7.49 -7.57 -10.53
N ARG A 33 8.07 -8.78 -10.52
CA ARG A 33 9.53 -9.00 -10.63
C ARG A 33 10.09 -8.38 -11.90
N ALA A 34 9.45 -8.61 -13.04
CA ALA A 34 9.88 -8.03 -14.30
C ALA A 34 9.87 -6.50 -14.29
N PHE A 35 8.85 -5.88 -13.70
CA PHE A 35 8.81 -4.43 -13.50
C PHE A 35 9.96 -3.95 -12.59
N VAL A 36 10.19 -4.62 -11.47
CA VAL A 36 11.26 -4.28 -10.53
C VAL A 36 12.62 -4.34 -11.22
N ASP A 37 12.90 -5.40 -11.95
CA ASP A 37 14.19 -5.60 -12.61
C ASP A 37 14.42 -4.63 -13.77
N ALA A 38 13.38 -4.34 -14.55
CA ALA A 38 13.50 -3.52 -15.74
C ALA A 38 13.38 -2.00 -15.47
N GLU A 39 12.57 -1.60 -14.50
CA GLU A 39 12.19 -0.20 -14.32
C GLU A 39 12.69 0.40 -12.99
N LEU A 40 12.58 -0.34 -11.88
CA LEU A 40 12.91 0.19 -10.56
C LEU A 40 14.40 0.09 -10.24
N MET A 41 14.97 -1.12 -10.31
CA MET A 41 16.37 -1.36 -9.91
C MET A 41 17.39 -0.52 -10.69
N PRO A 42 17.22 -0.26 -12.00
CA PRO A 42 18.19 0.55 -12.74
C PRO A 42 18.30 2.01 -12.31
N VAL A 43 17.28 2.56 -11.67
CA VAL A 43 17.20 4.01 -11.36
C VAL A 43 17.21 4.32 -9.87
N ILE A 44 16.84 3.36 -9.02
CA ILE A 44 16.53 3.64 -7.61
C ILE A 44 17.72 4.21 -6.82
N ASN A 45 18.95 3.79 -7.11
CA ASN A 45 20.13 4.30 -6.42
C ASN A 45 20.34 5.80 -6.65
N ASP A 46 20.09 6.28 -7.86
CA ASP A 46 20.20 7.70 -8.19
C ASP A 46 19.16 8.53 -7.44
N TYR A 47 17.95 7.98 -7.24
CA TYR A 47 16.91 8.62 -6.40
C TYR A 47 17.28 8.64 -4.92
N TRP A 48 17.89 7.56 -4.42
CA TRP A 48 18.41 7.50 -3.07
C TRP A 48 19.47 8.58 -2.81
N GLU A 49 20.43 8.74 -3.72
CA GLU A 49 21.49 9.74 -3.59
C GLU A 49 20.94 11.17 -3.56
N ARG A 50 19.86 11.45 -4.28
CA ARG A 50 19.21 12.77 -4.31
C ARG A 50 18.13 12.95 -3.23
N ALA A 51 17.86 11.94 -2.41
CA ALA A 51 16.75 11.91 -1.45
C ALA A 51 15.39 12.23 -2.11
N GLU A 52 15.15 11.67 -3.28
CA GLU A 52 13.94 11.82 -4.09
C GLU A 52 13.17 10.50 -4.23
N PHE A 53 11.90 10.59 -4.65
CA PHE A 53 11.06 9.43 -4.96
C PHE A 53 10.77 9.36 -6.47
N PRO A 54 10.86 8.18 -7.11
CA PRO A 54 10.66 8.01 -8.56
C PRO A 54 9.19 8.03 -8.95
N PHE A 55 8.53 9.20 -8.89
CA PHE A 55 7.11 9.35 -9.19
C PHE A 55 6.76 8.97 -10.63
N GLU A 56 7.68 9.06 -11.56
CA GLU A 56 7.50 8.64 -12.94
C GLU A 56 7.27 7.13 -13.10
N LEU A 57 7.62 6.33 -12.08
CA LEU A 57 7.34 4.89 -12.09
C LEU A 57 5.92 4.56 -11.61
N VAL A 58 5.21 5.51 -10.98
CA VAL A 58 3.85 5.27 -10.46
C VAL A 58 2.86 4.89 -11.55
N PRO A 59 2.82 5.54 -12.74
CA PRO A 59 1.95 5.08 -13.83
C PRO A 59 2.28 3.65 -14.30
N LYS A 60 3.55 3.29 -14.38
CA LYS A 60 3.97 1.93 -14.76
C LYS A 60 3.59 0.88 -13.70
N LEU A 61 3.70 1.24 -12.42
CA LEU A 61 3.21 0.40 -11.33
C LEU A 61 1.68 0.21 -11.40
N ALA A 62 0.94 1.26 -11.77
CA ALA A 62 -0.51 1.19 -11.96
C ALA A 62 -0.92 0.20 -13.06
N GLU A 63 -0.14 0.13 -14.17
CA GLU A 63 -0.37 -0.81 -15.28
C GLU A 63 -0.29 -2.29 -14.84
N LEU A 64 0.40 -2.58 -13.73
CA LEU A 64 0.45 -3.94 -13.17
C LEU A 64 -0.89 -4.37 -12.57
N ASN A 65 -1.81 -3.44 -12.33
CA ASN A 65 -3.11 -3.71 -11.70
C ASN A 65 -2.98 -4.50 -10.39
N VAL A 66 -2.17 -3.99 -9.45
CA VAL A 66 -1.92 -4.63 -8.15
C VAL A 66 -2.38 -3.78 -6.96
N ALA A 67 -2.74 -2.51 -7.16
CA ALA A 67 -3.22 -1.65 -6.07
C ALA A 67 -4.59 -2.14 -5.57
N GLY A 68 -4.77 -2.16 -4.26
CA GLY A 68 -5.94 -2.77 -3.64
C GLY A 68 -6.00 -4.28 -3.84
N THR A 69 -4.86 -4.96 -3.83
CA THR A 69 -4.66 -6.36 -4.24
C THR A 69 -5.75 -7.32 -3.76
N VAL A 70 -6.20 -7.20 -2.50
CA VAL A 70 -7.18 -8.10 -1.88
C VAL A 70 -8.60 -7.54 -1.84
N ILE A 71 -8.84 -6.39 -2.47
CA ILE A 71 -10.15 -5.73 -2.49
C ILE A 71 -10.93 -6.24 -3.70
N GLU A 72 -12.14 -6.74 -3.46
CA GLU A 72 -13.07 -7.16 -4.50
C GLU A 72 -13.88 -5.95 -5.00
N GLY A 73 -14.01 -5.81 -6.31
CA GLY A 73 -14.75 -4.72 -6.94
C GLY A 73 -13.94 -3.42 -7.06
N TYR A 74 -14.60 -2.34 -7.39
CA TYR A 74 -14.04 -0.97 -7.52
C TYR A 74 -12.84 -0.86 -8.48
N GLY A 75 -12.70 -1.79 -9.41
CA GLY A 75 -11.54 -1.86 -10.33
C GLY A 75 -10.28 -2.42 -9.69
N CYS A 76 -10.35 -2.90 -8.46
CA CYS A 76 -9.28 -3.62 -7.77
C CYS A 76 -9.21 -5.08 -8.22
N PRO A 77 -8.05 -5.74 -8.14
CA PRO A 77 -7.86 -7.07 -8.72
C PRO A 77 -8.53 -8.22 -7.93
N GLY A 78 -8.85 -8.06 -6.66
CA GLY A 78 -9.51 -9.10 -5.85
C GLY A 78 -8.69 -10.39 -5.68
N MET A 79 -7.37 -10.28 -5.62
CA MET A 79 -6.45 -11.41 -5.52
C MET A 79 -6.37 -11.97 -4.09
N SER A 80 -5.75 -13.13 -3.95
CA SER A 80 -5.49 -13.73 -2.65
C SER A 80 -4.51 -12.92 -1.80
N ARG A 81 -4.54 -13.11 -0.47
CA ARG A 81 -3.54 -12.49 0.42
C ARG A 81 -2.12 -12.94 0.12
N MET A 82 -1.94 -14.19 -0.35
CA MET A 82 -0.64 -14.68 -0.78
C MET A 82 -0.13 -13.89 -2.00
N ALA A 83 -0.99 -13.61 -2.99
CA ALA A 83 -0.62 -12.76 -4.11
C ALA A 83 -0.20 -11.35 -3.63
N GLY A 84 -0.90 -10.76 -2.66
CA GLY A 84 -0.51 -9.50 -2.05
C GLY A 84 0.86 -9.54 -1.35
N ALA A 85 1.16 -10.63 -0.66
CA ALA A 85 2.47 -10.82 -0.04
C ALA A 85 3.60 -10.95 -1.09
N LEU A 86 3.35 -11.66 -2.19
CA LEU A 86 4.31 -11.79 -3.29
C LEU A 86 4.56 -10.45 -3.99
N VAL A 87 3.52 -9.63 -4.20
CA VAL A 87 3.67 -8.26 -4.71
C VAL A 87 4.60 -7.44 -3.81
N SER A 88 4.33 -7.44 -2.49
CA SER A 88 5.16 -6.71 -1.52
C SER A 88 6.58 -7.25 -1.46
N MET A 89 6.77 -8.57 -1.54
CA MET A 89 8.08 -9.19 -1.55
C MET A 89 8.92 -8.73 -2.74
N GLU A 90 8.35 -8.71 -3.95
CA GLU A 90 9.08 -8.29 -5.14
C GLU A 90 9.36 -6.79 -5.14
N LEU A 91 8.40 -5.95 -4.73
CA LEU A 91 8.65 -4.51 -4.61
C LEU A 91 9.74 -4.22 -3.57
N ALA A 92 9.71 -4.89 -2.41
CA ALA A 92 10.73 -4.74 -1.37
C ALA A 92 12.11 -5.26 -1.78
N ARG A 93 12.16 -6.29 -2.66
CA ARG A 93 13.40 -6.76 -3.26
C ARG A 93 14.08 -5.66 -4.09
N GLY A 94 13.29 -4.86 -4.79
CA GLY A 94 13.79 -3.71 -5.53
C GLY A 94 14.16 -2.55 -4.63
N ASP A 95 13.24 -2.12 -3.78
CA ASP A 95 13.45 -1.03 -2.83
C ASP A 95 12.39 -1.02 -1.71
N GLY A 96 12.87 -0.93 -0.47
CA GLY A 96 11.99 -0.91 0.71
C GLY A 96 11.11 0.35 0.80
N SER A 97 11.58 1.49 0.34
CA SER A 97 10.82 2.75 0.36
C SER A 97 9.72 2.73 -0.71
N PHE A 98 10.00 2.15 -1.88
CA PHE A 98 9.02 1.97 -2.94
C PHE A 98 7.91 1.00 -2.50
N ASN A 99 8.28 -0.10 -1.83
CA ASN A 99 7.28 -1.00 -1.22
C ASN A 99 6.49 -0.31 -0.11
N THR A 100 7.12 0.54 0.71
CA THR A 100 6.40 1.31 1.76
C THR A 100 5.39 2.27 1.14
N PHE A 101 5.76 3.01 0.09
CA PHE A 101 4.84 3.85 -0.67
C PHE A 101 3.61 3.07 -1.13
N PHE A 102 3.85 1.93 -1.76
CA PHE A 102 2.78 1.06 -2.25
C PHE A 102 1.92 0.49 -1.11
N GLY A 103 2.56 -0.02 -0.04
CA GLY A 103 1.87 -0.63 1.10
C GLY A 103 0.97 0.36 1.85
N VAL A 104 1.42 1.61 2.03
CA VAL A 104 0.61 2.68 2.63
C VAL A 104 -0.60 2.99 1.75
N HIS A 105 -0.40 3.11 0.46
CA HIS A 105 -1.49 3.37 -0.49
C HIS A 105 -2.47 2.21 -0.58
N SER A 106 -1.99 1.05 -1.00
CA SER A 106 -2.79 -0.13 -1.34
C SER A 106 -3.33 -0.86 -0.10
N GLY A 107 -2.46 -1.13 0.88
CA GLY A 107 -2.80 -1.92 2.07
C GLY A 107 -3.53 -1.10 3.13
N LEU A 108 -2.93 0.02 3.55
CA LEU A 108 -3.44 0.78 4.68
C LEU A 108 -4.58 1.73 4.27
N ALA A 109 -4.36 2.64 3.33
CA ALA A 109 -5.38 3.63 2.97
C ALA A 109 -6.57 2.99 2.26
N MET A 110 -6.34 2.26 1.16
CA MET A 110 -7.43 1.58 0.43
C MET A 110 -8.11 0.53 1.30
N GLY A 111 -7.33 -0.24 2.09
CA GLY A 111 -7.85 -1.24 3.01
C GLY A 111 -8.80 -0.65 4.06
N SER A 112 -8.44 0.50 4.65
CA SER A 112 -9.29 1.20 5.62
C SER A 112 -10.57 1.74 4.97
N ILE A 113 -10.47 2.34 3.79
CA ILE A 113 -11.65 2.82 3.06
C ILE A 113 -12.58 1.65 2.72
N ASN A 114 -12.02 0.52 2.28
CA ASN A 114 -12.81 -0.68 1.98
C ASN A 114 -13.50 -1.26 3.22
N ALA A 115 -12.82 -1.26 4.37
CA ALA A 115 -13.34 -1.84 5.60
C ALA A 115 -14.39 -0.95 6.30
N PHE A 116 -14.19 0.36 6.30
CA PHE A 116 -14.93 1.30 7.16
C PHE A 116 -15.64 2.41 6.39
N GLY A 117 -15.32 2.65 5.13
CA GLY A 117 -15.94 3.67 4.33
C GLY A 117 -17.41 3.35 4.01
N SER A 118 -18.24 4.39 3.84
CA SER A 118 -19.58 4.23 3.25
C SER A 118 -19.47 3.77 1.79
N ASP A 119 -20.58 3.24 1.24
CA ASP A 119 -20.59 2.82 -0.16
C ASP A 119 -20.27 4.00 -1.11
N GLU A 120 -20.78 5.22 -0.79
CA GLU A 120 -20.46 6.42 -1.54
C GLU A 120 -18.97 6.77 -1.48
N GLN A 121 -18.33 6.60 -0.33
CA GLN A 121 -16.89 6.84 -0.18
C GLN A 121 -16.07 5.82 -0.96
N LYS A 122 -16.44 4.53 -0.91
CA LYS A 122 -15.78 3.47 -1.67
C LYS A 122 -15.88 3.72 -3.17
N GLU A 123 -17.08 3.99 -3.68
CA GLU A 123 -17.31 4.29 -5.09
C GLU A 123 -16.56 5.55 -5.57
N ARG A 124 -16.45 6.55 -4.71
CA ARG A 124 -15.78 7.81 -5.04
C ARG A 124 -14.27 7.67 -5.13
N TRP A 125 -13.65 6.90 -4.24
CA TRP A 125 -12.20 6.91 -4.08
C TRP A 125 -11.51 5.66 -4.60
N LEU A 126 -12.01 4.46 -4.28
CA LEU A 126 -11.30 3.20 -4.60
C LEU A 126 -11.02 3.02 -6.09
N PRO A 127 -11.93 3.34 -7.05
CA PRO A 127 -11.63 3.15 -8.47
C PRO A 127 -10.46 4.01 -8.98
N ARG A 128 -10.34 5.24 -8.46
CA ARG A 128 -9.22 6.12 -8.82
C ARG A 128 -7.93 5.73 -8.12
N MET A 129 -8.05 5.23 -6.90
CA MET A 129 -6.91 4.70 -6.15
C MET A 129 -6.39 3.40 -6.76
N ALA A 130 -7.25 2.50 -7.23
CA ALA A 130 -6.85 1.28 -7.93
C ALA A 130 -5.99 1.58 -9.17
N ARG A 131 -6.28 2.67 -9.89
CA ARG A 131 -5.48 3.16 -11.02
C ARG A 131 -4.34 4.09 -10.62
N MET A 132 -4.11 4.29 -9.31
CA MET A 132 -3.10 5.19 -8.73
C MET A 132 -3.20 6.65 -9.22
N GLU A 133 -4.35 7.06 -9.74
CA GLU A 133 -4.70 8.46 -10.06
C GLU A 133 -4.90 9.31 -8.80
N MET A 134 -5.18 8.64 -7.68
CA MET A 134 -5.26 9.23 -6.34
C MET A 134 -4.41 8.41 -5.40
N ILE A 135 -3.47 9.06 -4.75
CA ILE A 135 -2.60 8.42 -3.76
C ILE A 135 -3.19 8.60 -2.37
N GLY A 136 -3.18 7.51 -1.61
CA GLY A 136 -3.64 7.48 -0.22
C GLY A 136 -2.51 7.52 0.79
N ALA A 137 -2.78 8.12 1.95
CA ALA A 137 -1.98 8.07 3.15
C ALA A 137 -2.80 7.56 4.34
N PHE A 138 -2.09 7.12 5.39
CA PHE A 138 -2.69 6.54 6.58
C PHE A 138 -2.09 7.19 7.84
N ALA A 139 -2.89 7.98 8.53
CA ALA A 139 -2.46 8.84 9.64
C ALA A 139 -2.96 8.29 10.99
N LEU A 140 -2.20 7.36 11.57
CA LEU A 140 -2.45 6.78 12.88
C LEU A 140 -1.49 7.35 13.94
N THR A 141 -0.16 7.22 13.70
CA THR A 141 0.90 7.56 14.65
C THR A 141 0.91 9.04 15.03
N GLU A 142 1.13 9.31 16.31
CA GLU A 142 1.27 10.65 16.89
C GLU A 142 2.67 10.87 17.47
N PRO A 143 3.06 12.12 17.81
CA PRO A 143 4.37 12.39 18.39
C PRO A 143 4.69 11.52 19.61
N ASP A 144 3.73 11.31 20.49
CA ASP A 144 3.90 10.60 21.76
C ASP A 144 3.26 9.20 21.77
N HIS A 145 2.49 8.84 20.73
CA HIS A 145 1.77 7.57 20.63
C HIS A 145 2.10 6.83 19.33
N GLY A 146 3.00 5.86 19.41
CA GLY A 146 3.36 4.94 18.33
C GLY A 146 2.70 3.58 18.51
N SER A 147 3.36 2.69 19.28
CA SER A 147 2.85 1.33 19.53
C SER A 147 1.56 1.32 20.34
N ASP A 148 1.39 2.26 21.26
CA ASP A 148 0.13 2.48 21.96
C ASP A 148 -0.82 3.38 21.14
N SER A 149 -1.31 2.84 20.03
CA SER A 149 -2.17 3.56 19.10
C SER A 149 -3.57 3.85 19.66
N VAL A 150 -4.01 3.12 20.70
CA VAL A 150 -5.31 3.40 21.36
C VAL A 150 -5.25 4.59 22.30
N ALA A 151 -4.05 5.03 22.70
CA ALA A 151 -3.85 6.23 23.52
C ALA A 151 -3.79 7.53 22.69
N LEU A 152 -3.98 7.46 21.37
CA LEU A 152 -3.92 8.65 20.50
C LEU A 152 -4.78 9.81 21.04
N GLU A 153 -4.29 11.04 20.87
CA GLU A 153 -4.87 12.26 21.42
C GLU A 153 -5.58 13.11 20.37
N THR A 154 -5.31 12.93 19.07
CA THR A 154 -6.05 13.62 18.01
C THR A 154 -7.53 13.40 18.19
N THR A 155 -8.29 14.48 18.27
CA THR A 155 -9.75 14.44 18.47
C THR A 155 -10.51 14.71 17.18
N ALA A 156 -11.73 14.17 17.12
CA ALA A 156 -12.71 14.45 16.09
C ALA A 156 -14.01 14.92 16.76
N ARG A 157 -14.51 16.11 16.38
CA ARG A 157 -15.76 16.69 16.87
C ARG A 157 -16.69 17.00 15.71
N ARG A 158 -17.92 16.56 15.82
CA ARG A 158 -18.94 16.87 14.81
C ARG A 158 -19.53 18.25 15.02
N GLU A 159 -19.54 19.07 13.97
CA GLU A 159 -20.19 20.38 13.94
C GLU A 159 -21.15 20.45 12.73
N GLY A 160 -22.44 20.19 12.98
CA GLY A 160 -23.42 20.06 11.91
C GLY A 160 -23.08 18.90 10.98
N ASP A 161 -22.82 19.21 9.71
CA ASP A 161 -22.48 18.22 8.67
C ASP A 161 -20.97 18.04 8.45
N THR A 162 -20.15 18.69 9.29
CA THR A 162 -18.69 18.64 9.19
C THR A 162 -18.07 18.01 10.43
N TRP A 163 -16.83 17.51 10.26
CA TRP A 163 -15.97 17.06 11.35
C TRP A 163 -14.80 18.03 11.51
N VAL A 164 -14.58 18.47 12.72
CA VAL A 164 -13.40 19.24 13.09
C VAL A 164 -12.40 18.30 13.74
N LEU A 165 -11.20 18.22 13.15
CA LEU A 165 -10.09 17.45 13.68
C LEU A 165 -9.11 18.39 14.36
N ASP A 166 -8.65 18.01 15.56
CA ASP A 166 -7.65 18.76 16.34
C ASP A 166 -6.63 17.80 16.91
N GLY A 167 -5.34 18.01 16.58
CA GLY A 167 -4.24 17.16 16.99
C GLY A 167 -3.07 17.19 16.02
N ALA A 168 -2.11 16.29 16.25
CA ALA A 168 -0.91 16.16 15.43
C ALA A 168 -0.63 14.69 15.11
N LYS A 169 -0.28 14.43 13.86
CA LYS A 169 0.21 13.12 13.39
C LYS A 169 1.69 13.19 13.02
N ARG A 170 2.40 12.07 13.15
CA ARG A 170 3.84 12.00 12.89
C ARG A 170 4.21 10.76 12.10
N TRP A 171 5.23 10.87 11.27
CA TRP A 171 5.77 9.78 10.46
C TRP A 171 4.76 9.20 9.47
N ILE A 172 3.96 10.05 8.86
CA ILE A 172 2.89 9.63 7.95
C ILE A 172 3.46 9.50 6.53
N GLY A 173 3.66 8.27 6.10
CA GLY A 173 4.05 7.95 4.73
C GLY A 173 3.03 8.49 3.72
N ASN A 174 3.50 8.94 2.58
CA ASN A 174 2.73 9.53 1.48
C ASN A 174 2.03 10.88 1.79
N ALA A 175 2.04 11.39 3.04
CA ALA A 175 1.21 12.53 3.42
C ALA A 175 1.48 13.82 2.62
N SER A 176 2.73 14.05 2.19
CA SER A 176 3.13 15.27 1.49
C SER A 176 2.60 15.36 0.05
N TYR A 177 2.13 14.26 -0.52
CA TYR A 177 1.62 14.16 -1.89
C TYR A 177 0.32 13.35 -2.02
N ALA A 178 -0.27 12.95 -0.89
CA ALA A 178 -1.52 12.21 -0.89
C ALA A 178 -2.71 13.08 -1.32
N HIS A 179 -3.65 12.45 -2.03
CA HIS A 179 -4.93 13.05 -2.40
C HIS A 179 -6.02 12.74 -1.37
N VAL A 180 -5.86 11.62 -0.66
CA VAL A 180 -6.76 11.16 0.41
C VAL A 180 -5.92 10.71 1.60
N ILE A 181 -6.26 11.18 2.80
CA ILE A 181 -5.60 10.75 4.03
C ILE A 181 -6.66 10.14 4.95
N VAL A 182 -6.47 8.88 5.30
CA VAL A 182 -7.27 8.22 6.35
C VAL A 182 -6.68 8.64 7.69
N ILE A 183 -7.48 9.30 8.53
CA ILE A 183 -7.04 9.82 9.83
C ILE A 183 -7.81 9.10 10.93
N TYR A 184 -7.07 8.49 11.86
CA TYR A 184 -7.64 7.94 13.08
C TYR A 184 -7.66 9.01 14.16
N ALA A 185 -8.83 9.23 14.74
CA ALA A 185 -9.04 10.23 15.77
C ALA A 185 -10.00 9.72 16.86
N ARG A 186 -9.95 10.33 18.04
CA ARG A 186 -10.86 10.06 19.12
C ARG A 186 -12.11 10.91 18.98
N ASP A 187 -13.26 10.28 18.80
CA ASP A 187 -14.54 10.98 18.78
C ASP A 187 -14.84 11.53 20.18
N VAL A 188 -14.99 12.83 20.30
CA VAL A 188 -15.26 13.48 21.61
C VAL A 188 -16.64 13.11 22.18
N ALA A 189 -17.56 12.60 21.36
CA ALA A 189 -18.91 12.25 21.81
C ALA A 189 -18.95 10.96 22.61
N ASP A 190 -18.10 9.97 22.30
CA ASP A 190 -18.09 8.65 22.96
C ASP A 190 -16.71 8.21 23.44
N GLY A 191 -15.67 8.98 23.16
CA GLY A 191 -14.29 8.71 23.52
C GLY A 191 -13.64 7.57 22.74
N GLN A 192 -14.31 7.01 21.71
CA GLN A 192 -13.80 5.91 20.93
C GLN A 192 -12.86 6.40 19.80
N VAL A 193 -11.84 5.61 19.52
CA VAL A 193 -10.99 5.83 18.34
C VAL A 193 -11.75 5.33 17.12
N LYS A 194 -11.83 6.17 16.10
CA LYS A 194 -12.47 5.89 14.82
C LYS A 194 -11.57 6.27 13.67
#